data_c88dbf64ce97a11cf5d8c291062b55e0
#
_entry.id   c88dbf64ce97a11cf5d8c291062b55e0
#
_cell.length_a   1.000
_cell.length_b   1.000
_cell.length_c   1.000
_cell.angle_alpha   90.00
_cell.angle_beta   90.00
_cell.angle_gamma   90.00
#
_symmetry.space_group_name_H-M   'P 1'
#
loop_
_entity.id
_entity.type
_entity.pdbx_description
1 polymer ?
#
loop_
_entity_poly.entity_id
_entity_poly.type
_entity_poly.pdbx_seq_one_letter_code
_entity_poly.pdbx_strand_id
1 'polypeptide(L)'
;MKQKSVYLPKYMAIAVLFLATACSKVVNRPDSQNLNVPKTAVVPASTLNNGDTILNVTYENGALLSGITGLTATHATAADAAYLINPANNGSNYAIAHKIVYGDSTYLSDGSIRSESDAIAVPNAKFFPGDERRYEFSVLLKDWTPWTAGPTYETNIFQLKVSGNSSTGSGVPLQFRTARNAMRLRYEASSSIKDIITDLRPYVNKWIDFRVDVLWADGPSGYMRTYMKLPGQSNYVLVDEKTNYRTFAGNVSIGNIGYIKWGVYGTQESLTRIAYHDNIRIIKLPLQ
;
A
#
# COMPACT_ATOMS: atom_id res chain seq x y z
N MET A 1 6.15 6.20 -65.81
CA MET A 1 6.00 6.16 -64.34
C MET A 1 5.31 7.45 -63.88
N LYS A 2 4.03 7.41 -63.44
CA LYS A 2 3.27 8.59 -63.04
C LYS A 2 3.18 8.63 -61.51
N GLN A 3 3.74 9.67 -60.89
CA GLN A 3 3.58 10.00 -59.47
C GLN A 3 2.16 10.49 -59.23
N LYS A 4 1.47 9.86 -58.28
CA LYS A 4 0.17 10.36 -57.75
C LYS A 4 0.45 11.16 -56.49
N SER A 5 0.13 12.46 -56.54
CA SER A 5 0.07 13.37 -55.41
C SER A 5 -1.15 13.06 -54.59
N VAL A 6 -1.00 12.91 -53.25
CA VAL A 6 -2.08 12.74 -52.30
C VAL A 6 -2.26 14.10 -51.58
N TYR A 7 -3.43 14.70 -51.76
CA TYR A 7 -3.87 15.89 -51.04
C TYR A 7 -4.40 15.51 -49.65
N LEU A 8 -3.88 16.15 -48.60
CA LEU A 8 -4.45 16.14 -47.24
C LEU A 8 -5.36 17.36 -47.08
N PRO A 9 -6.58 17.19 -46.53
CA PRO A 9 -7.45 18.32 -46.21
C PRO A 9 -7.05 18.97 -44.87
N LYS A 10 -6.97 20.28 -44.86
CA LYS A 10 -6.80 21.13 -43.66
C LYS A 10 -8.13 21.17 -42.89
N TYR A 11 -8.15 20.66 -41.69
CA TYR A 11 -9.25 20.90 -40.75
C TYR A 11 -8.97 22.16 -39.94
N MET A 12 -9.89 23.11 -40.06
CA MET A 12 -9.93 24.37 -39.32
C MET A 12 -10.60 24.13 -37.97
N ALA A 13 -9.84 24.30 -36.89
CA ALA A 13 -10.36 24.16 -35.53
C ALA A 13 -11.08 25.49 -35.15
N ILE A 14 -12.38 25.37 -34.91
CA ILE A 14 -13.19 26.45 -34.32
C ILE A 14 -13.18 26.23 -32.80
N ALA A 15 -12.55 27.15 -32.08
CA ALA A 15 -12.62 27.20 -30.62
C ALA A 15 -13.92 27.92 -30.21
N VAL A 16 -14.84 27.21 -29.61
CA VAL A 16 -16.05 27.76 -28.98
C VAL A 16 -15.75 27.97 -27.50
N LEU A 17 -15.70 29.22 -27.08
CA LEU A 17 -15.52 29.64 -25.70
C LEU A 17 -16.90 29.63 -25.00
N PHE A 18 -17.16 28.67 -24.12
CA PHE A 18 -18.31 28.70 -23.22
C PHE A 18 -17.92 29.38 -21.89
N LEU A 19 -18.47 30.58 -21.68
CA LEU A 19 -18.52 31.18 -20.34
C LEU A 19 -19.65 30.56 -19.55
N ALA A 20 -19.29 29.71 -18.55
CA ALA A 20 -20.24 29.22 -17.57
C ALA A 20 -20.19 30.11 -16.32
N THR A 21 -21.24 30.95 -16.15
CA THR A 21 -21.51 31.63 -14.88
C THR A 21 -22.05 30.64 -13.86
N ALA A 22 -21.21 30.27 -12.89
CA ALA A 22 -21.62 29.44 -11.77
C ALA A 22 -22.29 30.31 -10.69
N CYS A 23 -23.62 30.22 -10.59
CA CYS A 23 -24.35 30.63 -9.40
C CYS A 23 -24.13 29.64 -8.27
N SER A 24 -23.34 30.01 -7.25
CA SER A 24 -23.19 29.23 -6.01
C SER A 24 -24.42 29.39 -5.12
N LYS A 25 -25.24 28.33 -5.05
CA LYS A 25 -26.22 28.20 -3.97
C LYS A 25 -25.51 27.79 -2.69
N VAL A 26 -25.52 28.65 -1.68
CA VAL A 26 -25.13 28.32 -0.31
C VAL A 26 -26.18 27.36 0.23
N VAL A 27 -25.83 26.10 0.41
CA VAL A 27 -26.64 25.12 1.13
C VAL A 27 -26.21 25.18 2.59
N ASN A 28 -27.06 25.73 3.45
CA ASN A 28 -26.92 25.64 4.91
C ASN A 28 -27.03 24.17 5.30
N ARG A 29 -25.93 23.56 5.76
CA ARG A 29 -25.94 22.27 6.45
C ARG A 29 -26.36 22.48 7.90
N PRO A 30 -27.24 21.62 8.44
CA PRO A 30 -27.55 21.67 9.87
C PRO A 30 -26.31 21.23 10.67
N ASP A 31 -26.16 21.88 11.84
CA ASP A 31 -25.10 21.67 12.81
C ASP A 31 -24.85 20.18 13.07
N SER A 32 -23.64 19.71 12.78
CA SER A 32 -23.15 18.42 13.22
C SER A 32 -22.91 18.45 14.72
N GLN A 33 -23.68 17.67 15.43
CA GLN A 33 -23.52 17.44 16.87
C GLN A 33 -22.07 17.01 17.16
N ASN A 34 -21.48 17.73 18.11
CA ASN A 34 -20.12 17.54 18.61
C ASN A 34 -20.03 16.21 19.35
N LEU A 35 -19.73 15.12 18.62
CA LEU A 35 -19.34 13.86 19.22
C LEU A 35 -17.95 14.05 19.78
N ASN A 36 -17.84 14.11 21.12
CA ASN A 36 -16.58 14.05 21.86
C ASN A 36 -15.91 12.69 21.60
N VAL A 37 -15.24 12.54 20.46
CA VAL A 37 -14.30 11.44 20.22
C VAL A 37 -13.06 11.76 21.07
N PRO A 38 -12.61 10.86 21.96
CA PRO A 38 -11.37 11.08 22.69
C PRO A 38 -10.25 11.34 21.70
N LYS A 39 -9.68 12.53 21.76
CA LYS A 39 -8.53 12.91 20.95
C LYS A 39 -7.37 12.04 21.40
N THR A 40 -7.07 10.96 20.68
CA THR A 40 -5.88 10.15 20.94
C THR A 40 -4.69 11.10 20.87
N ALA A 41 -3.99 11.29 21.98
CA ALA A 41 -2.87 12.22 22.05
C ALA A 41 -1.82 11.79 21.04
N VAL A 42 -1.52 12.66 20.08
CA VAL A 42 -0.41 12.47 19.15
C VAL A 42 0.87 12.64 19.95
N VAL A 43 1.56 11.54 20.26
CA VAL A 43 2.86 11.58 20.92
C VAL A 43 3.89 12.12 19.93
N PRO A 44 4.62 13.20 20.23
CA PRO A 44 5.66 13.68 19.33
C PRO A 44 6.73 12.60 19.09
N ALA A 45 7.20 12.48 17.84
CA ALA A 45 8.19 11.45 17.46
C ALA A 45 9.47 11.48 18.30
N SER A 46 9.84 12.65 18.84
CA SER A 46 10.99 12.85 19.71
C SER A 46 10.89 12.21 21.10
N THR A 47 9.68 11.78 21.54
CA THR A 47 9.46 11.15 22.85
C THR A 47 9.34 9.63 22.80
N LEU A 48 9.41 9.03 21.58
CA LEU A 48 9.32 7.58 21.42
C LEU A 48 10.64 6.90 21.84
N ASN A 49 10.54 5.90 22.71
CA ASN A 49 11.65 5.03 23.09
C ASN A 49 11.81 3.89 22.08
N ASN A 50 12.99 3.22 22.14
CA ASN A 50 13.21 2.01 21.35
C ASN A 50 12.25 0.91 21.80
N GLY A 51 11.66 0.20 20.85
CA GLY A 51 10.64 -0.81 21.08
C GLY A 51 9.22 -0.24 21.19
N ASP A 52 9.04 1.09 21.22
CA ASP A 52 7.72 1.69 21.23
C ASP A 52 6.94 1.37 19.94
N THR A 53 5.69 0.99 20.12
CA THR A 53 4.77 0.80 19.00
C THR A 53 4.27 2.16 18.52
N ILE A 54 4.63 2.50 17.29
CA ILE A 54 4.29 3.76 16.62
C ILE A 54 2.89 3.70 16.00
N LEU A 55 2.56 2.55 15.40
CA LEU A 55 1.27 2.26 14.79
C LEU A 55 0.86 0.83 15.13
N ASN A 56 -0.40 0.64 15.47
CA ASN A 56 -0.98 -0.69 15.71
C ASN A 56 -2.40 -0.74 15.14
N VAL A 57 -2.57 -1.42 14.00
CA VAL A 57 -3.85 -1.58 13.30
C VAL A 57 -4.26 -3.04 13.43
N THR A 58 -5.28 -3.31 14.25
CA THR A 58 -5.73 -4.68 14.56
C THR A 58 -7.17 -4.93 14.18
N TYR A 59 -7.93 -3.87 13.84
CA TYR A 59 -9.36 -3.93 13.53
C TYR A 59 -10.28 -4.46 14.65
N GLU A 60 -9.75 -4.81 15.82
CA GLU A 60 -10.49 -5.46 16.94
C GLU A 60 -11.65 -4.62 17.50
N ASN A 61 -11.68 -3.33 17.21
CA ASN A 61 -12.81 -2.47 17.55
C ASN A 61 -13.99 -2.55 16.56
N GLY A 62 -13.91 -3.42 15.55
CA GLY A 62 -14.94 -3.59 14.53
C GLY A 62 -15.08 -2.39 13.58
N ALA A 63 -14.04 -1.58 13.41
CA ALA A 63 -14.05 -0.42 12.53
C ALA A 63 -12.96 -0.51 11.44
N LEU A 64 -13.30 -0.12 10.21
CA LEU A 64 -12.38 -0.12 9.05
C LEU A 64 -11.13 0.73 9.25
N LEU A 65 -11.22 1.77 10.08
CA LEU A 65 -10.10 2.65 10.40
C LEU A 65 -9.39 2.27 11.70
N SER A 66 -9.78 1.16 12.33
CA SER A 66 -9.21 0.68 13.60
C SER A 66 -9.14 1.76 14.71
N GLY A 67 -10.02 2.78 14.65
CA GLY A 67 -10.01 3.91 15.55
C GLY A 67 -8.83 4.89 15.37
N ILE A 68 -8.06 4.79 14.28
CA ILE A 68 -6.85 5.58 14.05
C ILE A 68 -7.17 6.78 13.16
N THR A 69 -6.96 7.98 13.68
CA THR A 69 -7.13 9.22 12.92
C THR A 69 -6.07 9.32 11.81
N GLY A 70 -6.50 9.61 10.60
CA GLY A 70 -5.64 9.75 9.42
C GLY A 70 -5.38 8.43 8.67
N LEU A 71 -5.90 7.30 9.17
CA LEU A 71 -5.90 6.06 8.41
C LEU A 71 -6.96 6.12 7.30
N THR A 72 -6.64 5.60 6.13
CA THR A 72 -7.58 5.42 5.01
C THR A 72 -7.81 3.93 4.79
N ALA A 73 -9.06 3.49 4.64
CA ALA A 73 -9.35 2.07 4.37
C ALA A 73 -9.21 1.72 2.88
N THR A 74 -9.66 2.61 1.99
CA THR A 74 -9.52 2.48 0.53
C THR A 74 -9.86 3.80 -0.14
N HIS A 75 -9.33 4.04 -1.33
CA HIS A 75 -9.72 5.15 -2.21
C HIS A 75 -10.66 4.71 -3.35
N ALA A 76 -10.93 3.40 -3.47
CA ALA A 76 -11.93 2.89 -4.42
C ALA A 76 -13.33 3.23 -3.96
N THR A 77 -14.26 3.38 -4.90
CA THR A 77 -15.67 3.75 -4.62
C THR A 77 -16.60 2.56 -4.51
N ALA A 78 -16.18 1.36 -4.90
CA ALA A 78 -16.97 0.14 -4.71
C ALA A 78 -17.26 -0.09 -3.23
N ALA A 79 -18.51 -0.37 -2.88
CA ALA A 79 -18.95 -0.56 -1.50
C ALA A 79 -18.27 -1.72 -0.78
N ASP A 80 -17.79 -2.71 -1.56
CA ASP A 80 -17.07 -3.90 -1.07
C ASP A 80 -15.56 -3.87 -1.39
N ALA A 81 -15.01 -2.70 -1.74
CA ALA A 81 -13.57 -2.56 -1.97
C ALA A 81 -12.76 -2.79 -0.69
N ALA A 82 -13.32 -2.39 0.46
CA ALA A 82 -12.75 -2.69 1.77
C ALA A 82 -13.88 -3.02 2.76
N TYR A 83 -13.76 -4.14 3.47
CA TYR A 83 -14.73 -4.57 4.47
C TYR A 83 -14.07 -5.39 5.57
N LEU A 84 -14.74 -5.48 6.72
CA LEU A 84 -14.28 -6.32 7.83
C LEU A 84 -14.73 -7.76 7.64
N ILE A 85 -13.86 -8.69 8.01
CA ILE A 85 -14.18 -10.12 8.17
C ILE A 85 -14.18 -10.48 9.64
N ASN A 86 -15.11 -11.36 10.04
CA ASN A 86 -15.23 -11.89 11.39
C ASN A 86 -15.84 -13.31 11.32
N PRO A 87 -15.19 -14.35 11.86
CA PRO A 87 -13.87 -14.30 12.53
C PRO A 87 -12.71 -14.23 11.53
N ALA A 88 -11.60 -13.60 11.93
CA ALA A 88 -10.38 -13.54 11.13
C ALA A 88 -9.59 -14.85 11.12
N ASN A 89 -9.74 -15.69 12.14
CA ASN A 89 -9.11 -17.02 12.27
C ASN A 89 -7.56 -16.99 12.32
N ASN A 90 -6.96 -15.91 12.82
CA ASN A 90 -5.52 -15.75 13.02
C ASN A 90 -5.14 -15.39 14.47
N GLY A 91 -6.04 -15.68 15.40
CA GLY A 91 -5.92 -15.24 16.79
C GLY A 91 -6.59 -13.90 17.06
N SER A 92 -7.15 -13.25 16.03
CA SER A 92 -7.94 -12.02 16.08
C SER A 92 -9.41 -12.31 15.79
N ASN A 93 -10.31 -11.39 16.23
CA ASN A 93 -11.73 -11.45 15.88
C ASN A 93 -11.98 -10.83 14.51
N TYR A 94 -11.31 -9.73 14.21
CA TYR A 94 -11.50 -8.98 12.98
C TYR A 94 -10.22 -8.85 12.17
N ALA A 95 -10.38 -8.72 10.86
CA ALA A 95 -9.35 -8.31 9.93
C ALA A 95 -10.01 -7.51 8.81
N ILE A 96 -9.22 -6.74 8.03
CA ILE A 96 -9.72 -6.05 6.85
C ILE A 96 -9.53 -6.92 5.61
N ALA A 97 -10.56 -6.98 4.77
CA ALA A 97 -10.51 -7.51 3.42
C ALA A 97 -10.41 -6.36 2.43
N HIS A 98 -9.50 -6.46 1.46
CA HIS A 98 -9.45 -5.60 0.29
C HIS A 98 -9.79 -6.43 -0.94
N LYS A 99 -10.70 -5.90 -1.76
CA LYS A 99 -11.17 -6.56 -2.98
C LYS A 99 -10.98 -5.65 -4.19
N ILE A 100 -10.59 -6.24 -5.30
CA ILE A 100 -10.63 -5.61 -6.63
C ILE A 100 -11.23 -6.56 -7.65
N VAL A 101 -11.92 -5.97 -8.62
CA VAL A 101 -12.47 -6.68 -9.77
C VAL A 101 -11.92 -6.04 -11.04
N TYR A 102 -11.29 -6.83 -11.91
CA TYR A 102 -10.76 -6.32 -13.16
C TYR A 102 -11.87 -5.79 -14.07
N GLY A 103 -11.64 -4.65 -14.68
CA GLY A 103 -12.59 -4.02 -15.61
C GLY A 103 -13.73 -3.25 -14.94
N ASP A 104 -13.91 -3.33 -13.63
CA ASP A 104 -14.89 -2.55 -12.90
C ASP A 104 -14.27 -1.22 -12.45
N SER A 105 -14.78 -0.12 -13.01
CA SER A 105 -14.27 1.23 -12.76
C SER A 105 -14.48 1.71 -11.32
N THR A 106 -15.37 1.08 -10.55
CA THR A 106 -15.58 1.43 -9.13
C THR A 106 -14.39 1.03 -8.23
N TYR A 107 -13.53 0.12 -8.71
CA TYR A 107 -12.25 -0.21 -8.09
C TYR A 107 -11.07 0.60 -8.65
N LEU A 108 -11.34 1.59 -9.52
CA LEU A 108 -10.29 2.45 -10.05
C LEU A 108 -10.00 3.58 -9.06
N SER A 109 -8.75 3.71 -8.63
CA SER A 109 -8.27 4.85 -7.86
C SER A 109 -6.86 5.23 -8.31
N ASP A 110 -6.55 6.53 -8.38
CA ASP A 110 -5.28 7.06 -8.90
C ASP A 110 -4.84 6.41 -10.23
N GLY A 111 -5.79 6.22 -11.14
CA GLY A 111 -5.55 5.66 -12.49
C GLY A 111 -5.25 4.17 -12.55
N SER A 112 -5.51 3.39 -11.49
CA SER A 112 -5.27 1.95 -11.46
C SER A 112 -6.34 1.20 -10.68
N ILE A 113 -6.58 -0.06 -11.06
CA ILE A 113 -7.45 -0.97 -10.29
C ILE A 113 -6.74 -1.31 -8.98
N ARG A 114 -7.30 -0.81 -7.87
CA ARG A 114 -6.75 -1.04 -6.53
C ARG A 114 -7.78 -0.84 -5.42
N SER A 115 -7.58 -1.53 -4.33
CA SER A 115 -8.14 -1.25 -3.02
C SER A 115 -7.03 -1.40 -1.99
N GLU A 116 -6.59 -0.29 -1.43
CA GLU A 116 -5.50 -0.24 -0.47
C GLU A 116 -5.84 0.72 0.67
N SER A 117 -5.58 0.26 1.89
CA SER A 117 -5.43 1.15 3.04
C SER A 117 -4.10 1.88 2.97
N ASP A 118 -4.03 3.08 3.55
CA ASP A 118 -2.78 3.80 3.73
C ASP A 118 -2.72 4.60 5.03
N ALA A 119 -1.51 4.87 5.47
CA ALA A 119 -1.21 5.65 6.67
C ALA A 119 -0.53 7.00 6.36
N ILE A 120 -0.72 7.54 5.15
CA ILE A 120 -0.05 8.80 4.73
C ILE A 120 -0.42 10.00 5.62
N ALA A 121 -1.65 10.04 6.12
CA ALA A 121 -2.12 11.10 7.00
C ALA A 121 -1.98 10.79 8.49
N VAL A 122 -1.42 9.61 8.86
CA VAL A 122 -1.08 9.25 10.25
C VAL A 122 0.28 9.84 10.61
N PRO A 123 0.37 10.88 11.47
CA PRO A 123 1.61 11.65 11.63
C PRO A 123 2.82 10.81 12.05
N ASN A 124 2.65 9.96 13.08
CA ASN A 124 3.75 9.17 13.63
C ASN A 124 4.13 7.95 12.76
N ALA A 125 3.26 7.54 11.83
CA ALA A 125 3.54 6.43 10.91
C ALA A 125 4.46 6.83 9.75
N LYS A 126 4.67 8.13 9.52
CA LYS A 126 5.58 8.65 8.50
C LYS A 126 7.02 8.32 8.86
N PHE A 127 7.82 7.98 7.85
CA PHE A 127 9.24 7.70 8.04
C PHE A 127 10.11 8.60 7.15
N PHE A 128 11.34 8.83 7.62
CA PHE A 128 12.32 9.72 7.01
C PHE A 128 13.73 9.09 7.10
N PRO A 129 14.70 9.57 6.32
CA PRO A 129 16.11 9.19 6.53
C PRO A 129 16.54 9.41 7.98
N GLY A 130 17.25 8.43 8.56
CA GLY A 130 17.63 8.38 9.97
C GLY A 130 16.67 7.61 10.88
N ASP A 131 15.47 7.31 10.44
CA ASP A 131 14.56 6.43 11.19
C ASP A 131 15.01 4.98 11.07
N GLU A 132 14.96 4.24 12.19
CA GLU A 132 15.11 2.79 12.21
C GLU A 132 13.81 2.17 12.72
N ARG A 133 13.17 1.33 11.91
CA ARG A 133 11.81 0.84 12.17
C ARG A 133 11.61 -0.60 11.75
N ARG A 134 10.75 -1.27 12.50
CA ARG A 134 10.17 -2.56 12.15
C ARG A 134 8.75 -2.37 11.66
N TYR A 135 8.44 -3.01 10.56
CA TYR A 135 7.09 -3.12 9.99
C TYR A 135 6.67 -4.58 10.08
N GLU A 136 5.50 -4.84 10.67
CA GLU A 136 4.92 -6.17 10.75
C GLU A 136 3.53 -6.15 10.16
N PHE A 137 3.13 -7.24 9.51
CA PHE A 137 1.78 -7.45 9.02
C PHE A 137 1.50 -8.93 8.77
N SER A 138 0.22 -9.31 8.87
CA SER A 138 -0.28 -10.60 8.46
C SER A 138 -1.10 -10.45 7.18
N VAL A 139 -0.99 -11.40 6.26
CA VAL A 139 -1.79 -11.44 5.02
C VAL A 139 -2.32 -12.83 4.75
N LEU A 140 -3.57 -12.90 4.25
CA LEU A 140 -4.19 -14.10 3.73
C LEU A 140 -4.68 -13.81 2.30
N LEU A 141 -4.22 -14.58 1.34
CA LEU A 141 -4.66 -14.51 -0.06
C LEU A 141 -5.93 -15.37 -0.20
N LYS A 142 -7.09 -14.70 -0.26
CA LYS A 142 -8.40 -15.38 -0.23
C LYS A 142 -8.76 -15.95 -1.59
N ASP A 143 -8.98 -17.28 -1.64
CA ASP A 143 -9.33 -18.01 -2.86
C ASP A 143 -8.45 -17.63 -4.08
N TRP A 144 -7.17 -17.41 -3.79
CA TRP A 144 -6.22 -16.90 -4.76
C TRP A 144 -5.84 -17.98 -5.77
N THR A 145 -6.11 -17.70 -7.03
CA THR A 145 -5.68 -18.58 -8.12
C THR A 145 -4.35 -18.07 -8.68
N PRO A 146 -3.24 -18.78 -8.45
CA PRO A 146 -1.95 -18.43 -9.02
C PRO A 146 -1.99 -18.47 -10.56
N TRP A 147 -1.32 -17.50 -11.17
CA TRP A 147 -1.20 -17.43 -12.62
C TRP A 147 -0.01 -18.26 -13.10
N THR A 148 -0.21 -19.20 -14.02
CA THR A 148 0.85 -20.14 -14.45
C THR A 148 1.33 -19.93 -15.87
N ALA A 149 0.51 -19.32 -16.74
CA ALA A 149 0.81 -19.18 -18.17
C ALA A 149 0.66 -17.73 -18.65
N GLY A 150 1.12 -17.43 -19.86
CA GLY A 150 0.99 -16.13 -20.50
C GLY A 150 1.83 -15.02 -19.85
N PRO A 151 1.51 -13.74 -20.10
CA PRO A 151 2.21 -12.61 -19.48
C PRO A 151 2.21 -12.69 -17.97
N THR A 152 3.27 -12.23 -17.35
CA THR A 152 3.35 -12.13 -15.89
C THR A 152 2.67 -10.85 -15.44
N TYR A 153 1.54 -11.02 -14.72
CA TYR A 153 0.87 -9.93 -14.02
C TYR A 153 1.27 -9.97 -12.55
N GLU A 154 1.47 -8.80 -11.98
CA GLU A 154 1.83 -8.66 -10.58
C GLU A 154 0.68 -7.99 -9.82
N THR A 155 0.37 -8.53 -8.65
CA THR A 155 -0.55 -7.90 -7.70
C THR A 155 0.23 -7.51 -6.46
N ASN A 156 0.26 -6.22 -6.15
CA ASN A 156 0.88 -5.71 -4.94
C ASN A 156 -0.06 -5.89 -3.75
N ILE A 157 0.47 -6.37 -2.62
CA ILE A 157 -0.30 -6.64 -1.40
C ILE A 157 0.15 -5.81 -0.21
N PHE A 158 1.38 -5.31 -0.23
CA PHE A 158 1.93 -4.40 0.78
C PHE A 158 3.07 -3.59 0.17
N GLN A 159 3.20 -2.33 0.59
CA GLN A 159 4.30 -1.48 0.12
C GLN A 159 4.76 -0.46 1.16
N LEU A 160 6.06 -0.28 1.23
CA LEU A 160 6.70 0.89 1.79
C LEU A 160 6.83 1.91 0.67
N LYS A 161 6.19 3.07 0.81
CA LYS A 161 6.08 4.06 -0.26
C LYS A 161 6.65 5.41 0.19
N VAL A 162 7.27 6.11 -0.74
CA VAL A 162 7.65 7.52 -0.59
C VAL A 162 6.71 8.38 -1.44
N SER A 163 6.14 9.44 -0.86
CA SER A 163 5.24 10.37 -1.54
C SER A 163 5.96 11.16 -2.63
N GLY A 164 5.18 11.76 -3.53
CA GLY A 164 5.66 12.51 -4.68
C GLY A 164 5.34 11.77 -6.00
N ASN A 165 5.86 12.29 -7.10
CA ASN A 165 5.72 11.71 -8.43
C ASN A 165 7.10 11.40 -9.04
N SER A 166 7.13 10.81 -10.24
CA SER A 166 8.39 10.45 -10.90
C SER A 166 9.34 11.63 -11.13
N SER A 167 8.81 12.84 -11.29
CA SER A 167 9.62 14.07 -11.45
C SER A 167 10.20 14.59 -10.14
N THR A 168 9.60 14.22 -8.99
CA THR A 168 10.04 14.64 -7.66
C THR A 168 10.80 13.54 -6.90
N GLY A 169 11.13 12.44 -7.58
CA GLY A 169 11.85 11.33 -6.96
C GLY A 169 11.00 10.46 -6.04
N SER A 170 9.67 10.39 -6.28
CA SER A 170 8.83 9.41 -5.58
C SER A 170 9.25 8.00 -5.93
N GLY A 171 9.18 7.11 -4.98
CA GLY A 171 9.52 5.72 -5.20
C GLY A 171 8.73 4.78 -4.30
N VAL A 172 8.85 3.49 -4.59
CA VAL A 172 8.33 2.42 -3.75
C VAL A 172 9.50 1.56 -3.31
N PRO A 173 10.18 1.93 -2.22
CA PRO A 173 11.37 1.24 -1.74
C PRO A 173 11.23 -0.27 -1.68
N LEU A 174 10.06 -0.76 -1.25
CA LEU A 174 9.77 -2.18 -1.16
C LEU A 174 8.30 -2.45 -1.46
N GLN A 175 8.06 -3.48 -2.28
CA GLN A 175 6.73 -4.04 -2.53
C GLN A 175 6.74 -5.55 -2.29
N PHE A 176 5.69 -6.04 -1.64
CA PHE A 176 5.35 -7.46 -1.62
C PHE A 176 4.33 -7.71 -2.73
N ARG A 177 4.68 -8.56 -3.68
CA ARG A 177 3.86 -8.83 -4.86
C ARG A 177 3.65 -10.32 -5.07
N THR A 178 2.49 -10.67 -5.60
CA THR A 178 2.31 -11.99 -6.21
C THR A 178 2.60 -11.87 -7.70
N ALA A 179 3.24 -12.88 -8.27
CA ALA A 179 3.46 -12.99 -9.70
C ALA A 179 3.42 -14.46 -10.09
N ARG A 180 2.45 -14.85 -10.93
CA ARG A 180 2.18 -16.26 -11.24
C ARG A 180 1.96 -17.06 -9.95
N ASN A 181 2.75 -18.11 -9.73
CA ASN A 181 2.71 -18.93 -8.51
C ASN A 181 3.57 -18.37 -7.38
N ALA A 182 4.33 -17.31 -7.60
CA ALA A 182 5.31 -16.82 -6.65
C ALA A 182 4.79 -15.62 -5.84
N MET A 183 5.30 -15.49 -4.62
CA MET A 183 5.33 -14.22 -3.91
C MET A 183 6.75 -13.68 -3.94
N ARG A 184 6.88 -12.39 -4.23
CA ARG A 184 8.17 -11.74 -4.42
C ARG A 184 8.28 -10.40 -3.75
N LEU A 185 9.51 -10.05 -3.41
CA LEU A 185 9.91 -8.69 -3.08
C LEU A 185 10.35 -7.97 -4.35
N ARG A 186 9.94 -6.73 -4.52
CA ARG A 186 10.45 -5.84 -5.55
C ARG A 186 11.04 -4.61 -4.89
N TYR A 187 12.30 -4.34 -5.21
CA TYR A 187 13.06 -3.19 -4.76
C TYR A 187 13.21 -2.20 -5.91
N GLU A 188 12.57 -1.04 -5.80
CA GLU A 188 12.55 -0.09 -6.91
C GLU A 188 13.90 0.59 -7.13
N ALA A 189 14.60 0.95 -6.06
CA ALA A 189 15.89 1.64 -6.15
C ALA A 189 16.99 0.83 -6.86
N SER A 190 16.91 -0.50 -6.80
CA SER A 190 17.85 -1.41 -7.47
C SER A 190 17.24 -2.15 -8.66
N SER A 191 15.95 -1.94 -8.93
CA SER A 191 15.17 -2.71 -9.91
C SER A 191 15.28 -4.23 -9.69
N SER A 192 15.62 -4.66 -8.47
CA SER A 192 15.83 -6.07 -8.15
C SER A 192 14.54 -6.73 -7.68
N ILE A 193 14.43 -8.02 -8.01
CA ILE A 193 13.30 -8.88 -7.65
C ILE A 193 13.84 -10.10 -6.93
N LYS A 194 13.19 -10.50 -5.84
CA LYS A 194 13.51 -11.71 -5.08
C LYS A 194 12.24 -12.51 -4.83
N ASP A 195 12.15 -13.72 -5.38
CA ASP A 195 11.09 -14.65 -5.02
C ASP A 195 11.35 -15.20 -3.62
N ILE A 196 10.38 -14.99 -2.70
CA ILE A 196 10.44 -15.45 -1.30
C ILE A 196 9.53 -16.66 -1.06
N ILE A 197 8.52 -16.86 -1.90
CA ILE A 197 7.72 -18.07 -2.01
C ILE A 197 7.65 -18.40 -3.50
N THR A 198 8.16 -19.55 -3.90
CA THR A 198 8.17 -19.99 -5.31
C THR A 198 6.86 -20.64 -5.73
N ASP A 199 6.09 -21.17 -4.77
CA ASP A 199 4.76 -21.75 -4.99
C ASP A 199 3.80 -21.33 -3.87
N LEU A 200 2.84 -20.47 -4.22
CA LEU A 200 1.82 -19.94 -3.30
C LEU A 200 0.67 -20.92 -3.03
N ARG A 201 0.47 -21.93 -3.89
CA ARG A 201 -0.69 -22.83 -3.81
C ARG A 201 -0.89 -23.48 -2.44
N PRO A 202 0.15 -23.94 -1.72
CA PRO A 202 0.00 -24.50 -0.37
C PRO A 202 -0.46 -23.49 0.68
N TYR A 203 -0.34 -22.18 0.41
CA TYR A 203 -0.56 -21.09 1.36
C TYR A 203 -1.82 -20.27 1.06
N VAL A 204 -2.54 -20.56 -0.03
CA VAL A 204 -3.85 -19.93 -0.31
C VAL A 204 -4.82 -20.20 0.84
N ASN A 205 -5.58 -19.18 1.24
CA ASN A 205 -6.48 -19.21 2.40
C ASN A 205 -5.79 -19.48 3.76
N LYS A 206 -4.49 -19.22 3.85
CA LYS A 206 -3.74 -19.32 5.11
C LYS A 206 -3.03 -18.00 5.40
N TRP A 207 -2.92 -17.67 6.67
CA TRP A 207 -2.20 -16.49 7.12
C TRP A 207 -0.70 -16.69 7.00
N ILE A 208 -0.04 -15.68 6.44
CA ILE A 208 1.41 -15.57 6.36
C ILE A 208 1.78 -14.28 7.08
N ASP A 209 2.75 -14.35 7.99
CA ASP A 209 3.22 -13.18 8.73
C ASP A 209 4.54 -12.68 8.13
N PHE A 210 4.65 -11.39 7.99
CA PHE A 210 5.84 -10.71 7.51
C PHE A 210 6.36 -9.71 8.52
N ARG A 211 7.66 -9.50 8.47
CA ARG A 211 8.36 -8.49 9.24
C ARG A 211 9.47 -7.90 8.37
N VAL A 212 9.59 -6.58 8.38
CA VAL A 212 10.65 -5.85 7.69
C VAL A 212 11.32 -4.89 8.67
N ASP A 213 12.62 -5.07 8.91
CA ASP A 213 13.44 -4.14 9.69
C ASP A 213 14.19 -3.23 8.71
N VAL A 214 14.10 -1.92 8.90
CA VAL A 214 14.64 -0.93 7.96
C VAL A 214 15.36 0.18 8.72
N LEU A 215 16.61 0.45 8.33
CA LEU A 215 17.25 1.75 8.56
C LEU A 215 17.03 2.59 7.30
N TRP A 216 16.25 3.65 7.43
CA TRP A 216 15.95 4.55 6.34
C TRP A 216 17.13 5.48 6.07
N ALA A 217 17.61 5.49 4.83
CA ALA A 217 18.74 6.32 4.40
C ALA A 217 18.53 6.78 2.94
N ASP A 218 18.88 8.01 2.66
CA ASP A 218 18.91 8.61 1.32
C ASP A 218 20.22 8.34 0.56
N GLY A 219 21.20 7.71 1.23
CA GLY A 219 22.47 7.21 0.73
C GLY A 219 22.67 5.72 0.98
N PRO A 220 23.88 5.20 0.77
CA PRO A 220 24.16 3.76 0.88
C PRO A 220 24.32 3.24 2.32
N SER A 221 23.98 4.03 3.35
CA SER A 221 24.12 3.63 4.75
C SER A 221 22.94 2.84 5.30
N GLY A 222 21.86 2.69 4.53
CA GLY A 222 20.67 1.98 4.98
C GLY A 222 20.78 0.47 4.87
N TYR A 223 19.82 -0.19 5.50
CA TYR A 223 19.58 -1.62 5.32
C TYR A 223 18.09 -1.92 5.28
N MET A 224 17.74 -3.10 4.75
CA MET A 224 16.39 -3.65 4.75
C MET A 224 16.48 -5.16 4.92
N ARG A 225 15.91 -5.69 6.00
CA ARG A 225 15.89 -7.11 6.33
C ARG A 225 14.44 -7.62 6.34
N THR A 226 14.12 -8.53 5.47
CA THR A 226 12.78 -9.10 5.35
C THR A 226 12.74 -10.49 5.93
N TYR A 227 11.78 -10.71 6.82
CA TYR A 227 11.53 -11.99 7.47
C TYR A 227 10.10 -12.44 7.14
N MET A 228 9.91 -13.75 7.16
CA MET A 228 8.62 -14.39 6.91
C MET A 228 8.40 -15.51 7.93
N LYS A 229 7.14 -15.69 8.34
CA LYS A 229 6.69 -16.83 9.12
C LYS A 229 5.52 -17.47 8.39
N LEU A 230 5.73 -18.67 7.88
CA LEU A 230 4.72 -19.45 7.18
C LEU A 230 3.75 -20.14 8.16
N PRO A 231 2.55 -20.53 7.70
CA PRO A 231 1.61 -21.30 8.51
C PRO A 231 2.26 -22.51 9.15
N GLY A 232 2.08 -22.65 10.47
CA GLY A 232 2.67 -23.75 11.27
C GLY A 232 4.10 -23.48 11.76
N GLN A 233 4.74 -22.40 11.35
CA GLN A 233 6.03 -22.00 11.92
C GLN A 233 5.83 -21.17 13.20
N SER A 234 6.71 -21.36 14.18
CA SER A 234 6.72 -20.57 15.42
C SER A 234 7.57 -19.30 15.33
N ASN A 235 8.58 -19.30 14.46
CA ASN A 235 9.57 -18.23 14.35
C ASN A 235 9.62 -17.61 12.96
N TYR A 236 10.00 -16.34 12.91
CA TYR A 236 10.35 -15.65 11.67
C TYR A 236 11.69 -16.16 11.12
N VAL A 237 11.75 -16.33 9.81
CA VAL A 237 12.97 -16.70 9.07
C VAL A 237 13.37 -15.54 8.18
N LEU A 238 14.64 -15.15 8.18
CA LEU A 238 15.19 -14.14 7.26
C LEU A 238 15.11 -14.70 5.82
N VAL A 239 14.42 -13.99 4.92
CA VAL A 239 14.23 -14.41 3.53
C VAL A 239 14.96 -13.53 2.52
N ASP A 240 15.29 -12.29 2.89
CA ASP A 240 16.15 -11.40 2.09
C ASP A 240 16.77 -10.30 2.95
N GLU A 241 17.95 -9.84 2.55
CA GLU A 241 18.66 -8.74 3.18
C GLU A 241 19.31 -7.85 2.12
N LYS A 242 19.19 -6.53 2.31
CA LYS A 242 19.93 -5.49 1.61
C LYS A 242 20.71 -4.68 2.63
N THR A 243 22.00 -4.61 2.48
CA THR A 243 22.91 -3.78 3.28
C THR A 243 23.66 -2.79 2.38
N ASN A 244 24.17 -1.71 2.94
CA ASN A 244 24.77 -0.63 2.18
C ASN A 244 23.87 -0.14 1.05
N TYR A 245 22.58 0.06 1.39
CA TYR A 245 21.50 0.24 0.43
C TYR A 245 20.77 1.56 0.67
N ARG A 246 20.49 2.31 -0.40
CA ARG A 246 19.61 3.48 -0.35
C ARG A 246 18.17 3.02 -0.17
N THR A 247 17.64 3.12 1.06
CA THR A 247 16.30 2.67 1.40
C THR A 247 15.23 3.74 1.18
N PHE A 248 15.58 5.04 1.26
CA PHE A 248 14.65 6.15 1.03
C PHE A 248 14.84 6.75 -0.36
N ALA A 249 13.93 6.44 -1.27
CA ALA A 249 13.97 6.90 -2.66
C ALA A 249 13.19 8.22 -2.86
N GLY A 250 13.45 9.21 -2.00
CA GLY A 250 12.79 10.52 -2.04
C GLY A 250 13.76 11.65 -1.74
N ASN A 251 13.21 12.86 -1.69
CA ASN A 251 13.92 14.06 -1.29
C ASN A 251 13.10 14.80 -0.23
N VAL A 252 13.58 14.79 1.02
CA VAL A 252 12.88 15.42 2.15
C VAL A 252 12.85 16.94 2.04
N SER A 253 13.80 17.57 1.35
CA SER A 253 13.86 19.03 1.19
C SER A 253 12.70 19.60 0.33
N ILE A 254 12.06 18.74 -0.48
CA ILE A 254 10.87 19.11 -1.25
C ILE A 254 9.59 18.48 -0.67
N GLY A 255 9.64 18.02 0.58
CA GLY A 255 8.48 17.52 1.32
C GLY A 255 8.10 16.08 1.05
N ASN A 256 8.97 15.24 0.44
CA ASN A 256 8.67 13.82 0.34
C ASN A 256 8.66 13.17 1.73
N ILE A 257 7.67 12.33 1.96
CA ILE A 257 7.49 11.56 3.19
C ILE A 257 7.37 10.07 2.87
N GLY A 258 7.88 9.22 3.76
CA GLY A 258 7.63 7.80 3.70
C GLY A 258 6.36 7.41 4.44
N TYR A 259 5.64 6.39 3.95
CA TYR A 259 4.44 5.83 4.56
C TYR A 259 4.19 4.39 4.10
N ILE A 260 3.27 3.70 4.75
CA ILE A 260 2.90 2.32 4.40
C ILE A 260 1.54 2.26 3.72
N LYS A 261 1.38 1.27 2.84
CA LYS A 261 0.10 0.87 2.25
C LYS A 261 -0.03 -0.64 2.27
N TRP A 262 -1.26 -1.14 2.44
CA TRP A 262 -1.59 -2.56 2.35
C TRP A 262 -2.96 -2.74 1.71
N GLY A 263 -3.15 -3.85 1.01
CA GLY A 263 -4.38 -4.11 0.26
C GLY A 263 -4.11 -4.92 -0.99
N VAL A 264 -4.82 -4.62 -2.06
CA VAL A 264 -4.69 -5.28 -3.34
C VAL A 264 -4.57 -4.23 -4.44
N TYR A 265 -3.45 -4.26 -5.19
CA TYR A 265 -3.20 -3.32 -6.28
C TYR A 265 -2.70 -4.05 -7.52
N GLY A 266 -3.44 -3.92 -8.61
CA GLY A 266 -3.18 -4.59 -9.87
C GLY A 266 -3.77 -6.00 -9.91
N THR A 267 -4.33 -6.34 -11.04
CA THR A 267 -4.80 -7.69 -11.37
C THR A 267 -4.75 -7.88 -12.86
N GLN A 268 -4.87 -9.11 -13.33
CA GLN A 268 -5.02 -9.41 -14.73
C GLN A 268 -6.48 -9.50 -15.14
N GLU A 269 -6.73 -9.53 -16.43
CA GLU A 269 -8.07 -9.64 -17.02
C GLU A 269 -8.91 -10.77 -16.41
N SER A 270 -10.19 -10.47 -16.20
CA SER A 270 -11.22 -11.41 -15.74
C SER A 270 -11.03 -11.96 -14.33
N LEU A 271 -10.13 -11.42 -13.52
CA LEU A 271 -9.92 -11.90 -12.16
C LEU A 271 -10.44 -10.94 -11.10
N THR A 272 -11.03 -11.53 -10.06
CA THR A 272 -11.22 -10.90 -8.76
C THR A 272 -10.06 -11.27 -7.86
N ARG A 273 -9.50 -10.28 -7.14
CA ARG A 273 -8.47 -10.50 -6.13
C ARG A 273 -8.96 -10.00 -4.78
N ILE A 274 -8.78 -10.84 -3.76
CA ILE A 274 -9.13 -10.50 -2.38
C ILE A 274 -7.94 -10.88 -1.50
N ALA A 275 -7.47 -9.94 -0.69
CA ALA A 275 -6.50 -10.21 0.35
C ALA A 275 -7.01 -9.69 1.69
N TYR A 276 -6.84 -10.49 2.74
CA TYR A 276 -7.11 -10.08 4.11
C TYR A 276 -5.81 -9.61 4.74
N HIS A 277 -5.88 -8.54 5.52
CA HIS A 277 -4.73 -8.01 6.26
C HIS A 277 -5.09 -7.78 7.71
N ASP A 278 -4.12 -8.02 8.59
CA ASP A 278 -4.27 -7.83 10.03
C ASP A 278 -2.91 -7.61 10.69
N ASN A 279 -2.94 -7.23 11.97
CA ASN A 279 -1.73 -7.07 12.80
C ASN A 279 -0.68 -6.16 12.17
N ILE A 280 -1.12 -5.05 11.52
CA ILE A 280 -0.20 -4.09 10.91
C ILE A 280 0.43 -3.24 12.01
N ARG A 281 1.73 -3.34 12.19
CA ARG A 281 2.46 -2.61 13.23
C ARG A 281 3.68 -1.89 12.68
N ILE A 282 3.97 -0.74 13.27
CA ILE A 282 5.24 -0.04 13.12
C ILE A 282 5.83 0.10 14.52
N ILE A 283 7.08 -0.33 14.68
CA ILE A 283 7.80 -0.31 15.95
C ILE A 283 9.10 0.45 15.73
N LYS A 284 9.46 1.34 16.65
CA LYS A 284 10.74 2.03 16.64
C LYS A 284 11.84 1.06 17.08
N LEU A 285 12.89 0.97 16.29
CA LEU A 285 14.09 0.20 16.62
C LEU A 285 15.19 1.10 17.16
N PRO A 286 16.15 0.56 17.95
CA PRO A 286 17.36 1.27 18.29
C PRO A 286 18.20 1.47 17.04
N LEU A 287 18.80 2.66 16.90
CA LEU A 287 19.86 2.89 15.92
C LEU A 287 21.04 1.94 16.25
N GLN A 288 21.45 1.17 15.26
CA GLN A 288 22.60 0.26 15.35
C GLN A 288 23.90 1.00 15.06
#